data_4186e49a1f166f746f186a4ee32939f2
#
_entry.id   4186e49a1f166f746f186a4ee32939f2
#
_cell.length_a   1.000
_cell.length_b   1.000
_cell.length_c   1.000
_cell.angle_alpha   90.00
_cell.angle_beta   90.00
_cell.angle_gamma   90.00
#
_symmetry.space_group_name_H-M   'P 1'
#
loop_
_entity.id
_entity.type
_entity.pdbx_description
1 polymer ?
#
loop_
_entity_poly.entity_id
_entity_poly.type
_entity_poly.pdbx_seq_one_letter_code
_entity_poly.pdbx_strand_id
1 'polypeptide(L)'
;MKIIKSAFEKSSSKISECPKGNLPEFALVGRSNVGKSSLINTLLNKKSIAKTSSKPGKTILINHFKINDKFYLVDLPGYGYANTSKQIIKEIKLIHESYFKTRKQLLFTFLLIDIRHDLQKIDIDFMKYLN
;
A
#
# COMPACT_ATOMS: atom_id res chain seq x y z
N MET A 1 2.98 -13.15 16.99
CA MET A 1 2.45 -11.92 17.62
C MET A 1 0.94 -11.84 17.42
N LYS A 2 0.23 -11.45 18.45
CA LYS A 2 -1.22 -11.26 18.35
C LYS A 2 -1.54 -9.79 18.14
N ILE A 3 -2.42 -9.50 17.18
CA ILE A 3 -2.90 -8.13 16.97
C ILE A 3 -4.04 -7.87 17.95
N ILE A 4 -3.77 -7.00 18.93
CA ILE A 4 -4.72 -6.67 19.99
C ILE A 4 -5.42 -5.33 19.67
N LYS A 5 -4.69 -4.39 19.10
CA LYS A 5 -5.18 -3.05 18.80
C LYS A 5 -4.77 -2.64 17.39
N SER A 6 -5.72 -2.15 16.62
CA SER A 6 -5.42 -1.61 15.29
C SER A 6 -6.30 -0.40 15.04
N ALA A 7 -5.73 0.63 14.43
CA ALA A 7 -6.45 1.86 14.13
C ALA A 7 -5.90 2.51 12.86
N PHE A 8 -6.81 3.08 12.07
CA PHE A 8 -6.41 3.95 10.98
C PHE A 8 -5.78 5.21 11.59
N GLU A 9 -4.56 5.54 11.15
CA GLU A 9 -3.84 6.69 11.66
C GLU A 9 -3.93 7.88 10.71
N LYS A 10 -3.60 7.68 9.43
CA LYS A 10 -3.50 8.80 8.50
C LYS A 10 -3.51 8.37 7.04
N SER A 11 -4.11 9.19 6.18
CA SER A 11 -3.97 9.14 4.73
C SER A 11 -3.07 10.30 4.30
N SER A 12 -2.06 10.01 3.51
CA SER A 12 -1.06 11.00 3.09
C SER A 12 -0.97 11.03 1.56
N SER A 13 -0.96 12.22 0.98
CA SER A 13 -0.80 12.39 -0.47
C SER A 13 0.66 12.52 -0.88
N LYS A 14 1.56 12.72 0.08
CA LYS A 14 3.01 12.83 -0.14
C LYS A 14 3.76 12.39 1.11
N ILE A 15 5.04 12.09 0.94
CA ILE A 15 5.86 11.54 2.02
C ILE A 15 5.95 12.48 3.23
N SER A 16 6.01 13.78 3.00
CA SER A 16 6.10 14.76 4.09
C SER A 16 4.89 14.76 5.01
N GLU A 17 3.76 14.23 4.57
CA GLU A 17 2.54 14.11 5.36
C GLU A 17 2.44 12.81 6.14
N CYS A 18 3.32 11.83 5.87
CA CYS A 18 3.30 10.55 6.57
C CYS A 18 3.61 10.73 8.05
N PRO A 19 3.15 9.79 8.91
CA PRO A 19 3.36 9.90 10.36
C PRO A 19 4.83 10.09 10.73
N LYS A 20 5.06 10.98 11.67
CA LYS A 20 6.40 11.23 12.21
C LYS A 20 6.76 10.17 13.26
N GLY A 21 8.03 10.07 13.60
CA GLY A 21 8.50 9.14 14.61
C GLY A 21 9.26 7.97 14.00
N ASN A 22 9.53 6.96 14.83
CA ASN A 22 10.44 5.87 14.48
C ASN A 22 9.78 4.50 14.45
N LEU A 23 8.46 4.42 14.46
CA LEU A 23 7.80 3.12 14.36
C LEU A 23 8.10 2.48 13.02
N PRO A 24 8.48 1.19 13.00
CA PRO A 24 8.74 0.50 11.74
C PRO A 24 7.49 0.37 10.90
N GLU A 25 7.69 0.36 9.58
CA GLU A 25 6.61 0.25 8.61
C GLU A 25 6.74 -1.02 7.79
N PHE A 26 5.62 -1.70 7.61
CA PHE A 26 5.48 -2.87 6.73
C PHE A 26 4.52 -2.47 5.62
N ALA A 27 5.03 -2.29 4.42
CA ALA A 27 4.24 -1.81 3.30
C ALA A 27 3.60 -2.95 2.52
N LEU A 28 2.38 -2.71 2.04
CA LEU A 28 1.69 -3.61 1.13
C LEU A 28 1.49 -2.89 -0.19
N VAL A 29 1.81 -3.56 -1.27
CA VAL A 29 1.62 -3.06 -2.62
C VAL A 29 1.21 -4.23 -3.51
N GLY A 30 0.53 -3.93 -4.59
CA GLY A 30 0.11 -4.94 -5.54
C GLY A 30 -0.63 -4.31 -6.70
N ARG A 31 -0.96 -5.13 -7.67
CA ARG A 31 -1.76 -4.68 -8.80
C ARG A 31 -3.14 -4.23 -8.33
N SER A 32 -3.69 -3.23 -9.00
CA SER A 32 -5.05 -2.77 -8.76
C SER A 32 -6.03 -3.96 -8.71
N ASN A 33 -6.90 -3.97 -7.71
CA ASN A 33 -7.91 -5.02 -7.50
C ASN A 33 -7.37 -6.41 -7.15
N VAL A 34 -6.12 -6.51 -6.67
CA VAL A 34 -5.54 -7.78 -6.24
C VAL A 34 -6.14 -8.29 -4.91
N GLY A 35 -6.85 -7.46 -4.20
CA GLY A 35 -7.45 -7.81 -2.89
C GLY A 35 -6.68 -7.27 -1.69
N LYS A 36 -5.87 -6.25 -1.90
CA LYS A 36 -5.01 -5.66 -0.86
C LYS A 36 -5.83 -5.11 0.32
N SER A 37 -6.87 -4.33 0.05
CA SER A 37 -7.74 -3.79 1.12
C SER A 37 -8.49 -4.89 1.87
N SER A 38 -8.94 -5.92 1.16
CA SER A 38 -9.60 -7.07 1.79
C SER A 38 -8.63 -7.82 2.71
N LEU A 39 -7.38 -7.97 2.29
CA LEU A 39 -6.35 -8.60 3.12
C LEU A 39 -6.11 -7.78 4.39
N ILE A 40 -5.99 -6.46 4.27
CA ILE A 40 -5.78 -5.58 5.42
C ILE A 40 -6.94 -5.72 6.41
N ASN A 41 -8.19 -5.65 5.91
CA ASN A 41 -9.37 -5.79 6.75
C ASN A 41 -9.39 -7.13 7.49
N THR A 42 -8.99 -8.20 6.81
CA THR A 42 -8.92 -9.53 7.40
C THR A 42 -7.83 -9.62 8.47
N LEU A 43 -6.63 -9.13 8.15
CA LEU A 43 -5.50 -9.15 9.09
C LEU A 43 -5.79 -8.38 10.38
N LEU A 44 -6.48 -7.26 10.26
CA LEU A 44 -6.81 -6.42 11.40
C LEU A 44 -8.12 -6.79 12.06
N ASN A 45 -8.79 -7.82 11.56
CA ASN A 45 -10.10 -8.28 12.04
C ASN A 45 -11.13 -7.13 12.11
N LYS A 46 -11.15 -6.30 11.08
CA LYS A 46 -12.07 -5.15 10.93
C LYS A 46 -12.78 -5.25 9.60
N LYS A 47 -14.07 -4.89 9.56
CA LYS A 47 -14.86 -5.04 8.33
C LYS A 47 -14.52 -4.01 7.26
N SER A 48 -14.09 -2.82 7.64
CA SER A 48 -13.89 -1.73 6.67
C SER A 48 -12.88 -0.69 7.14
N ILE A 49 -11.81 -1.12 7.83
CA ILE A 49 -10.76 -0.21 8.24
C ILE A 49 -10.00 0.30 7.02
N ALA A 50 -9.79 -0.57 6.01
CA ALA A 50 -9.25 -0.20 4.72
C ALA A 50 -10.38 -0.14 3.71
N LYS A 51 -10.42 0.94 2.93
CA LYS A 51 -11.47 1.13 1.93
C LYS A 51 -11.17 0.32 0.69
N THR A 52 -12.11 -0.55 0.29
CA THR A 52 -12.08 -1.20 -1.00
C THR A 52 -12.56 -0.19 -2.03
N SER A 53 -11.66 0.33 -2.87
CA SER A 53 -12.05 1.26 -3.92
C SER A 53 -12.17 0.54 -5.24
N SER A 54 -13.33 0.67 -5.88
CA SER A 54 -13.55 0.20 -7.24
C SER A 54 -13.28 1.28 -8.29
N LYS A 55 -13.02 2.52 -7.87
CA LYS A 55 -12.79 3.64 -8.79
C LYS A 55 -11.33 4.07 -8.77
N PRO A 56 -10.54 3.63 -9.77
CA PRO A 56 -9.14 4.05 -9.87
C PRO A 56 -9.06 5.57 -10.09
N GLY A 57 -8.08 6.18 -9.44
CA GLY A 57 -7.70 7.56 -9.73
C GLY A 57 -8.47 8.66 -9.04
N LYS A 58 -9.36 8.37 -8.09
CA LYS A 58 -10.03 9.43 -7.33
C LYS A 58 -9.09 10.15 -6.38
N THR A 59 -8.33 9.40 -5.58
CA THR A 59 -7.37 9.95 -4.64
C THR A 59 -6.26 8.94 -4.45
N ILE A 60 -5.03 9.36 -4.71
CA ILE A 60 -3.86 8.52 -4.58
C ILE A 60 -3.26 8.80 -3.22
N LEU A 61 -3.44 7.87 -2.28
CA LEU A 61 -3.04 8.06 -0.89
C LEU A 61 -2.20 6.91 -0.37
N ILE A 62 -1.31 7.25 0.55
CA ILE A 62 -0.58 6.31 1.39
C ILE A 62 -1.35 6.22 2.71
N ASN A 63 -1.85 5.05 3.05
CA ASN A 63 -2.66 4.87 4.25
C ASN A 63 -1.87 4.14 5.33
N HIS A 64 -1.78 4.74 6.50
CA HIS A 64 -1.09 4.17 7.65
C HIS A 64 -2.08 3.63 8.67
N PHE A 65 -1.90 2.36 9.06
CA PHE A 65 -2.67 1.71 10.12
C PHE A 65 -1.72 1.37 11.25
N LYS A 66 -1.98 1.89 12.44
CA LYS A 66 -1.14 1.63 13.61
C LYS A 66 -1.54 0.32 14.27
N ILE A 67 -0.59 -0.57 14.49
CA ILE A 67 -0.83 -1.90 15.04
C ILE A 67 -0.13 -2.03 16.39
N ASN A 68 -0.92 -2.33 17.43
CA ASN A 68 -0.43 -2.55 18.80
C ASN A 68 0.47 -1.41 19.33
N ASP A 69 0.31 -0.22 18.79
CA ASP A 69 1.18 0.94 19.08
C ASP A 69 2.67 0.66 18.85
N LYS A 70 3.01 -0.37 18.06
CA LYS A 70 4.38 -0.84 17.84
C LYS A 70 4.89 -0.68 16.43
N PHE A 71 4.01 -0.72 15.44
CA PHE A 71 4.40 -0.59 14.03
C PHE A 71 3.23 -0.11 13.19
N TYR A 72 3.53 0.26 11.95
CA TYR A 72 2.51 0.59 10.95
C TYR A 72 2.43 -0.48 9.89
N LEU A 73 1.21 -0.83 9.52
CA LEU A 73 0.91 -1.47 8.26
C LEU A 73 0.57 -0.34 7.28
N VAL A 74 1.26 -0.30 6.13
CA VAL A 74 1.15 0.80 5.19
C VAL A 74 0.55 0.32 3.88
N ASP A 75 -0.58 0.87 3.51
CA ASP A 75 -1.27 0.56 2.27
C ASP A 75 -0.81 1.56 1.20
N LEU A 76 -0.02 1.08 0.24
CA LEU A 76 0.46 1.90 -0.88
C LEU A 76 -0.51 1.82 -2.05
N PRO A 77 -0.56 2.86 -2.90
CA PRO A 77 -1.38 2.81 -4.12
C PRO A 77 -1.01 1.60 -4.98
N GLY A 78 -2.03 0.93 -5.52
CA GLY A 78 -1.82 -0.18 -6.45
C GLY A 78 -1.25 0.30 -7.79
N TYR A 79 -0.75 -0.64 -8.57
CA TYR A 79 -0.29 -0.36 -9.94
C TYR A 79 -1.16 -1.10 -10.96
N GLY A 80 -0.96 -0.83 -12.26
CA GLY A 80 -1.60 -1.59 -13.34
C GLY A 80 -3.07 -1.28 -13.56
N TYR A 81 -3.47 -0.03 -13.42
CA TYR A 81 -4.84 0.39 -13.73
C TYR A 81 -5.04 0.40 -15.25
N ALA A 82 -5.94 -0.47 -15.74
CA ALA A 82 -6.19 -0.61 -17.18
C ALA A 82 -6.90 0.60 -17.79
N ASN A 83 -7.76 1.28 -17.05
CA ASN A 83 -8.61 2.36 -17.55
C ASN A 83 -8.37 3.68 -16.83
N THR A 84 -7.13 4.04 -16.63
CA THR A 84 -6.79 5.31 -15.97
C THR A 84 -5.92 6.17 -16.86
N SER A 85 -5.87 7.45 -16.56
CA SER A 85 -5.09 8.41 -17.33
C SER A 85 -3.59 8.21 -17.11
N LYS A 86 -2.80 8.65 -18.10
CA LYS A 86 -1.33 8.64 -18.00
C LYS A 86 -0.85 9.49 -16.82
N GLN A 87 -1.57 10.58 -16.51
CA GLN A 87 -1.23 11.46 -15.40
C GLN A 87 -1.31 10.72 -14.06
N ILE A 88 -2.36 9.94 -13.85
CA ILE A 88 -2.56 9.18 -12.60
C ILE A 88 -1.50 8.09 -12.46
N ILE A 89 -1.18 7.38 -13.55
CA ILE A 89 -0.11 6.38 -13.55
C ILE A 89 1.21 7.02 -13.13
N LYS A 90 1.49 8.21 -13.65
CA LYS A 90 2.70 8.96 -13.32
C LYS A 90 2.74 9.36 -11.84
N GLU A 91 1.62 9.82 -11.31
CA GLU A 91 1.50 10.19 -9.89
C GLU A 91 1.73 8.99 -8.97
N ILE A 92 1.14 7.85 -9.29
CA ILE A 92 1.34 6.60 -8.54
C ILE A 92 2.82 6.22 -8.54
N LYS A 93 3.46 6.31 -9.70
CA LYS A 93 4.87 6.00 -9.85
C LYS A 93 5.75 6.90 -9.00
N LEU A 94 5.44 8.20 -8.95
CA LEU A 94 6.16 9.15 -8.13
C LEU A 94 6.01 8.85 -6.64
N ILE A 95 4.83 8.46 -6.20
CA ILE A 95 4.60 8.07 -4.81
C ILE A 95 5.42 6.82 -4.46
N HIS A 96 5.39 5.79 -5.31
CA HIS A 96 6.19 4.59 -5.10
C HIS A 96 7.68 4.93 -5.00
N GLU A 97 8.21 5.68 -5.95
CA GLU A 97 9.62 6.07 -5.96
C GLU A 97 10.00 6.86 -4.71
N SER A 98 9.20 7.85 -4.33
CA SER A 98 9.46 8.66 -3.15
C SER A 98 9.44 7.82 -1.88
N TYR A 99 8.43 6.95 -1.74
CA TYR A 99 8.29 6.11 -0.56
C TYR A 99 9.47 5.14 -0.42
N PHE A 100 9.76 4.38 -1.46
CA PHE A 100 10.82 3.36 -1.39
C PHE A 100 12.21 3.95 -1.28
N LYS A 101 12.46 5.14 -1.83
CA LYS A 101 13.78 5.78 -1.76
C LYS A 101 14.01 6.55 -0.46
N THR A 102 12.97 7.16 0.12
CA THR A 102 13.16 8.13 1.19
C THR A 102 12.57 7.73 2.53
N ARG A 103 11.67 6.74 2.58
CA ARG A 103 11.01 6.37 3.83
C ARG A 103 11.92 5.52 4.69
N LYS A 104 12.57 6.15 5.68
CA LYS A 104 13.57 5.50 6.56
C LYS A 104 12.94 4.45 7.47
N GLN A 105 11.68 4.63 7.85
CA GLN A 105 10.94 3.72 8.73
C GLN A 105 10.56 2.41 8.04
N LEU A 106 10.61 2.35 6.71
CA LEU A 106 10.24 1.15 5.95
C LEU A 106 11.17 0.00 6.28
N LEU A 107 10.60 -1.11 6.74
CA LEU A 107 11.36 -2.32 7.10
C LEU A 107 11.21 -3.41 6.05
N PHE A 108 9.97 -3.72 5.66
CA PHE A 108 9.67 -4.73 4.64
C PHE A 108 8.53 -4.28 3.74
N THR A 109 8.56 -4.76 2.51
CA THR A 109 7.48 -4.57 1.54
C THR A 109 6.94 -5.92 1.11
N PHE A 110 5.61 -6.09 1.21
CA PHE A 110 4.91 -7.29 0.75
C PHE A 110 4.25 -6.96 -0.59
N LEU A 111 4.66 -7.67 -1.63
CA LEU A 111 4.06 -7.56 -2.94
C LEU A 111 2.98 -8.64 -3.09
N LEU A 112 1.74 -8.21 -3.26
CA LEU A 112 0.60 -9.10 -3.41
C LEU A 112 0.43 -9.50 -4.87
N ILE A 113 0.38 -10.80 -5.11
CA ILE A 113 0.20 -11.38 -6.45
C ILE A 113 -1.11 -12.17 -6.45
N ASP A 114 -1.88 -12.05 -7.53
CA ASP A 114 -3.12 -12.80 -7.69
C ASP A 114 -2.82 -14.18 -8.29
N ILE A 115 -2.88 -15.22 -7.46
CA ILE A 115 -2.56 -16.59 -7.87
C ILE A 115 -3.63 -17.23 -8.75
N ARG A 116 -4.79 -16.58 -8.92
CA ARG A 116 -5.86 -17.08 -9.80
C ARG A 116 -5.50 -16.90 -11.28
N HIS A 117 -4.52 -16.10 -11.57
CA HIS A 117 -4.08 -15.78 -12.93
C HIS A 117 -2.59 -16.03 -13.08
N ASP A 118 -2.14 -16.18 -14.31
CA ASP A 118 -0.71 -16.25 -14.59
C ASP A 118 -0.02 -14.95 -14.17
N LEU A 119 1.22 -15.10 -13.72
CA LEU A 119 2.03 -13.96 -13.32
C LEU A 119 2.23 -13.04 -14.53
N GLN A 120 1.77 -11.81 -14.40
CA GLN A 120 1.84 -10.85 -15.51
C GLN A 120 3.17 -10.10 -15.52
N LYS A 121 3.54 -9.62 -16.71
CA LYS A 121 4.79 -8.87 -16.89
C LYS A 121 4.90 -7.69 -15.93
N ILE A 122 3.79 -6.98 -15.67
CA ILE A 122 3.79 -5.81 -14.79
C ILE A 122 4.15 -6.20 -13.34
N ASP A 123 3.73 -7.39 -12.89
CA ASP A 123 4.08 -7.91 -11.58
C ASP A 123 5.57 -8.23 -11.51
N ILE A 124 6.09 -8.87 -12.56
CA ILE A 124 7.52 -9.21 -12.66
C ILE A 124 8.37 -7.94 -12.67
N ASP A 125 7.96 -6.95 -13.44
CA ASP A 125 8.67 -5.66 -13.53
C ASP A 125 8.72 -4.98 -12.18
N PHE A 126 7.61 -5.02 -11.43
CA PHE A 126 7.57 -4.43 -10.09
C PHE A 126 8.44 -5.20 -9.09
N MET A 127 8.45 -6.53 -9.18
CA MET A 127 9.36 -7.36 -8.38
C MET A 127 10.83 -6.95 -8.60
N LYS A 128 11.21 -6.78 -9.87
CA LYS A 128 12.56 -6.34 -10.23
C LYS A 128 12.87 -4.93 -9.73
N TYR A 129 11.87 -4.06 -9.74
CA TYR A 129 12.02 -2.70 -9.23
C TYR A 129 12.30 -2.69 -7.72
N LEU A 130 11.67 -3.60 -6.97
CA LEU A 130 11.85 -3.67 -5.50
C LEU A 130 13.21 -4.27 -5.09
N ASN A 131 13.87 -5.03 -5.95
CA ASN A 131 15.18 -5.60 -5.70
C ASN A 131 16.30 -4.60 -6.02
#